data_5f99f44a45762af8f88b5492632317cc
#
_entry.id   5f99f44a45762af8f88b5492632317cc
#
_cell.length_a   1.000
_cell.length_b   1.000
_cell.length_c   1.000
_cell.angle_alpha   90.00
_cell.angle_beta   90.00
_cell.angle_gamma   90.00
#
_symmetry.space_group_name_H-M   'P 1'
#
loop_
_entity.id
_entity.type
_entity.pdbx_description
1 polymer ?
#
loop_
_entity_poly.entity_id
_entity_poly.type
_entity_poly.pdbx_seq_one_letter_code
_entity_poly.pdbx_strand_id
1 'polypeptide(L)'
;MAPHSTRRRFALWTLLLLSGCTRGLLTTVGPDYVQPETAAAKTWQSEQPGVSEAHAAMPSDLRDWWLQFKDPDFFRFLTEAQRVSSSVADARARIETARVEMVTAMANGLPKLDTQVDMLKSRSTFGGPPFDWTRYQAGLQANWEIDLFGGISRQREAAEGNLASRHSAWHDARVSLAVEVANAYIDFRYCQALMQIAEKDVISRRESARLVDLAGVAGLRPPADVALAKASYADAEENLMRQQGLCDRSIKGLVALTGMTEIEVRYRLNQKPERQAQLPTPPPFRLKGLPAETLLQRPDVAAAEEQVAEASARIGVEEAKRYPRLSLTGNITPQLQTVSGMSAFSPYAAGAGAAATYFANTWSFGPTLTMPIFDAGKRLAEVEAARIQFEAAKTRFQSTVRTAVKEVEVALVRLKTAEERLPKTREALKGYEKNFTATDHLYRAGFGNLLELEQARRQTLVARRTVADLEQEQVLAWVALYRAAGGGWQDPEGGAPAIPVREDPHNPVTGQKAEDYKP
;
A
#
# COMPACT_ATOMS: atom_id res chain seq x y z
N MET A 1 -51.89 61.58 18.62
CA MET A 1 -52.11 60.13 18.81
C MET A 1 -51.33 59.40 17.78
N ALA A 2 -50.30 58.70 18.17
CA ALA A 2 -49.21 58.23 17.35
C ALA A 2 -49.35 56.71 17.02
N PRO A 3 -48.62 56.20 16.01
CA PRO A 3 -48.87 54.90 15.39
C PRO A 3 -48.11 53.78 16.09
N HIS A 4 -48.79 52.90 16.76
CA HIS A 4 -48.25 51.66 17.35
C HIS A 4 -48.27 50.42 16.44
N SER A 5 -48.62 50.52 15.15
CA SER A 5 -48.85 49.37 14.27
C SER A 5 -47.67 48.92 13.43
N THR A 6 -46.65 49.76 13.22
CA THR A 6 -45.48 49.44 12.38
C THR A 6 -44.39 48.59 13.10
N ARG A 7 -44.23 48.73 14.40
CA ARG A 7 -43.25 47.93 15.18
C ARG A 7 -43.65 46.44 15.33
N ARG A 8 -44.96 46.12 15.36
CA ARG A 8 -45.43 44.72 15.46
C ARG A 8 -45.27 43.93 14.16
N ARG A 9 -45.31 44.59 13.00
CA ARG A 9 -45.15 43.96 11.71
C ARG A 9 -43.66 43.62 11.40
N PHE A 10 -42.74 44.45 11.85
CA PHE A 10 -41.30 44.18 11.74
C PHE A 10 -40.86 43.04 12.66
N ALA A 11 -41.39 42.94 13.89
CA ALA A 11 -41.10 41.86 14.82
C ALA A 11 -41.66 40.50 14.37
N LEU A 12 -42.77 40.47 13.64
CA LEU A 12 -43.32 39.23 13.05
C LEU A 12 -42.54 38.74 11.83
N TRP A 13 -41.98 39.66 11.05
CA TRP A 13 -41.10 39.29 9.92
C TRP A 13 -39.73 38.79 10.36
N THR A 14 -39.18 39.30 11.44
CA THR A 14 -37.93 38.79 12.05
C THR A 14 -38.15 37.44 12.74
N LEU A 15 -39.32 37.17 13.32
CA LEU A 15 -39.66 35.86 13.88
C LEU A 15 -39.98 34.80 12.82
N LEU A 16 -40.52 35.18 11.67
CA LEU A 16 -40.74 34.28 10.53
C LEU A 16 -39.45 33.92 9.78
N LEU A 17 -38.45 34.81 9.79
CA LEU A 17 -37.09 34.51 9.30
C LEU A 17 -36.31 33.60 10.27
N LEU A 18 -36.59 33.62 11.55
CA LEU A 18 -35.96 32.75 12.56
C LEU A 18 -36.63 31.38 12.67
N SER A 19 -37.90 31.22 12.29
CA SER A 19 -38.60 29.93 12.33
C SER A 19 -38.30 29.04 11.10
N GLY A 20 -37.66 29.58 10.04
CA GLY A 20 -37.16 28.79 8.90
C GLY A 20 -35.83 28.07 9.18
N CYS A 21 -35.12 28.40 10.26
CA CYS A 21 -33.80 27.83 10.61
C CYS A 21 -33.89 26.93 11.84
N THR A 22 -34.75 25.89 11.79
CA THR A 22 -34.72 24.83 12.83
C THR A 22 -33.60 23.79 12.64
N ARG A 23 -32.77 23.95 11.61
CA ARG A 23 -31.45 23.35 11.52
C ARG A 23 -30.44 24.48 11.69
N GLY A 24 -29.59 24.38 12.71
CA GLY A 24 -28.69 25.47 13.11
C GLY A 24 -27.91 26.13 11.96
N LEU A 25 -27.47 27.39 12.17
CA LEU A 25 -26.66 28.17 11.23
C LEU A 25 -25.37 27.48 10.74
N LEU A 26 -24.97 26.37 11.35
CA LEU A 26 -23.82 25.53 11.03
C LEU A 26 -24.33 24.17 10.56
N THR A 27 -24.69 24.04 9.29
CA THR A 27 -25.07 22.76 8.69
C THR A 27 -23.99 22.26 7.75
N THR A 28 -23.53 21.02 7.93
CA THR A 28 -22.62 20.38 6.98
C THR A 28 -23.43 19.86 5.79
N VAL A 29 -23.09 20.34 4.58
CA VAL A 29 -23.75 19.91 3.34
C VAL A 29 -23.07 18.67 2.75
N GLY A 30 -23.75 18.02 1.80
CA GLY A 30 -23.29 16.80 1.16
C GLY A 30 -23.73 15.55 1.92
N PRO A 31 -23.50 14.36 1.35
CA PRO A 31 -23.89 13.10 1.96
C PRO A 31 -22.95 12.76 3.13
N ASP A 32 -23.52 12.16 4.19
CA ASP A 32 -22.71 11.48 5.20
C ASP A 32 -22.28 10.12 4.66
N TYR A 33 -21.07 9.71 5.06
CA TYR A 33 -20.55 8.41 4.64
C TYR A 33 -21.41 7.29 5.23
N VAL A 34 -21.81 6.35 4.38
CA VAL A 34 -22.44 5.10 4.78
C VAL A 34 -21.61 3.97 4.16
N GLN A 35 -21.20 3.03 4.99
CA GLN A 35 -20.44 1.88 4.56
C GLN A 35 -21.19 1.11 3.44
N PRO A 36 -20.57 0.88 2.28
CA PRO A 36 -21.21 0.13 1.20
C PRO A 36 -21.48 -1.31 1.62
N GLU A 37 -22.63 -1.84 1.24
CA GLU A 37 -22.92 -3.26 1.44
C GLU A 37 -21.87 -4.12 0.70
N THR A 38 -21.28 -5.06 1.44
CA THR A 38 -20.39 -6.06 0.87
C THR A 38 -21.22 -7.18 0.25
N ALA A 39 -21.20 -7.30 -1.08
CA ALA A 39 -21.82 -8.42 -1.80
C ALA A 39 -20.97 -9.70 -1.65
N ALA A 40 -20.64 -10.08 -0.42
CA ALA A 40 -19.94 -11.33 -0.13
C ALA A 40 -20.95 -12.46 0.15
N ALA A 41 -20.62 -13.68 -0.30
CA ALA A 41 -21.41 -14.86 0.03
C ALA A 41 -21.47 -15.06 1.55
N LYS A 42 -22.55 -15.64 2.04
CA LYS A 42 -22.72 -15.90 3.49
C LYS A 42 -21.84 -17.06 4.00
N THR A 43 -21.33 -17.88 3.11
CA THR A 43 -20.46 -19.03 3.43
C THR A 43 -19.40 -19.20 2.35
N TRP A 44 -18.24 -19.74 2.72
CA TRP A 44 -17.23 -20.20 1.76
C TRP A 44 -17.79 -21.39 0.98
N GLN A 45 -17.59 -21.40 -0.35
CA GLN A 45 -18.05 -22.49 -1.21
C GLN A 45 -17.07 -23.65 -1.21
N SER A 46 -15.77 -23.35 -1.08
CA SER A 46 -14.73 -24.35 -1.01
C SER A 46 -14.61 -24.94 0.37
N GLU A 47 -14.38 -26.26 0.44
CA GLU A 47 -14.16 -26.97 1.68
C GLU A 47 -12.86 -26.50 2.33
N GLN A 48 -12.93 -26.22 3.63
CA GLN A 48 -11.74 -25.84 4.39
C GLN A 48 -10.94 -27.07 4.81
N PRO A 49 -9.60 -26.95 4.90
CA PRO A 49 -8.75 -28.06 5.35
C PRO A 49 -9.21 -28.59 6.72
N GLY A 50 -9.10 -29.91 6.89
CA GLY A 50 -9.50 -30.60 8.12
C GLY A 50 -8.57 -30.33 9.30
N VAL A 51 -8.56 -29.10 9.80
CA VAL A 51 -7.73 -28.67 10.93
C VAL A 51 -8.54 -28.72 12.21
N SER A 52 -7.93 -29.21 13.29
CA SER A 52 -8.48 -29.12 14.65
C SER A 52 -8.83 -27.67 15.00
N GLU A 53 -9.92 -27.46 15.75
CA GLU A 53 -10.49 -26.16 16.10
C GLU A 53 -9.54 -25.15 16.78
N ALA A 54 -8.32 -25.59 17.11
CA ALA A 54 -7.37 -24.83 17.91
C ALA A 54 -6.75 -23.59 17.23
N HIS A 55 -6.85 -23.44 15.89
CA HIS A 55 -6.22 -22.36 15.15
C HIS A 55 -7.25 -21.60 14.31
N ALA A 56 -7.89 -20.63 14.93
CA ALA A 56 -8.72 -19.67 14.22
C ALA A 56 -7.83 -18.65 13.51
N ALA A 57 -8.15 -18.30 12.28
CA ALA A 57 -7.51 -17.17 11.61
C ALA A 57 -8.08 -15.84 12.13
N MET A 58 -7.83 -15.54 13.41
CA MET A 58 -8.00 -14.19 13.94
C MET A 58 -6.77 -13.34 13.55
N PRO A 59 -6.89 -12.03 13.36
CA PRO A 59 -5.74 -11.18 13.03
C PRO A 59 -4.56 -11.33 14.01
N SER A 60 -4.84 -11.57 15.29
CA SER A 60 -3.84 -11.84 16.33
C SER A 60 -3.05 -13.12 16.06
N ASP A 61 -3.70 -14.18 15.60
CA ASP A 61 -3.08 -15.49 15.38
C ASP A 61 -2.25 -15.50 14.09
N LEU A 62 -2.69 -14.73 13.07
CA LEU A 62 -1.97 -14.58 11.82
C LEU A 62 -0.73 -13.68 11.94
N ARG A 63 -0.68 -12.76 12.93
CA ARG A 63 0.49 -11.91 13.17
C ARG A 63 1.76 -12.73 13.38
N ASP A 64 1.65 -13.78 14.19
CA ASP A 64 2.76 -14.62 14.59
C ASP A 64 2.86 -15.91 13.76
N TRP A 65 2.07 -16.02 12.70
CA TRP A 65 2.02 -17.19 11.83
C TRP A 65 3.40 -17.56 11.26
N TRP A 66 4.19 -16.56 10.85
CA TRP A 66 5.53 -16.78 10.34
C TRP A 66 6.52 -17.34 11.37
N LEU A 67 6.34 -17.02 12.66
CA LEU A 67 7.17 -17.56 13.74
C LEU A 67 6.95 -19.06 13.93
N GLN A 68 5.76 -19.56 13.60
CA GLN A 68 5.38 -20.95 13.74
C GLN A 68 6.07 -21.86 12.70
N PHE A 69 6.65 -21.31 11.63
CA PHE A 69 7.52 -22.07 10.72
C PHE A 69 8.77 -22.63 11.39
N LYS A 70 9.10 -22.14 12.60
CA LYS A 70 10.28 -22.56 13.38
C LYS A 70 11.59 -22.50 12.59
N ASP A 71 11.64 -21.61 11.60
CA ASP A 71 12.81 -21.37 10.76
C ASP A 71 13.39 -19.98 11.00
N PRO A 72 14.45 -19.85 11.82
CA PRO A 72 15.04 -18.55 12.15
C PRO A 72 15.68 -17.86 10.95
N ASP A 73 16.15 -18.62 9.94
CA ASP A 73 16.77 -18.04 8.75
C ASP A 73 15.71 -17.37 7.88
N PHE A 74 14.55 -18.03 7.70
CA PHE A 74 13.40 -17.43 7.03
C PHE A 74 12.96 -16.12 7.71
N PHE A 75 12.83 -16.13 9.04
CA PHE A 75 12.43 -14.94 9.79
C PHE A 75 13.45 -13.80 9.65
N ARG A 76 14.74 -14.13 9.56
CA ARG A 76 15.80 -13.14 9.32
C ARG A 76 15.66 -12.51 7.94
N PHE A 77 15.45 -13.30 6.88
CA PHE A 77 15.23 -12.78 5.53
C PHE A 77 14.02 -11.84 5.50
N LEU A 78 12.93 -12.19 6.18
CA LEU A 78 11.74 -11.35 6.27
C LEU A 78 12.04 -10.01 6.96
N THR A 79 12.78 -10.03 8.07
CA THR A 79 13.14 -8.81 8.82
C THR A 79 14.04 -7.89 8.00
N GLU A 80 15.07 -8.44 7.34
CA GLU A 80 15.96 -7.63 6.50
C GLU A 80 15.24 -7.07 5.28
N ALA A 81 14.37 -7.86 4.64
CA ALA A 81 13.56 -7.37 3.53
C ALA A 81 12.65 -6.19 3.94
N GLN A 82 11.99 -6.27 5.09
CA GLN A 82 11.18 -5.15 5.60
C GLN A 82 11.99 -3.88 5.84
N ARG A 83 13.27 -4.02 6.24
CA ARG A 83 14.15 -2.90 6.51
C ARG A 83 14.59 -2.15 5.25
N VAL A 84 14.75 -2.85 4.12
CA VAL A 84 15.31 -2.28 2.87
C VAL A 84 14.30 -2.12 1.74
N SER A 85 13.07 -2.60 1.91
CA SER A 85 12.05 -2.58 0.87
C SER A 85 11.67 -1.17 0.43
N SER A 86 11.83 -0.88 -0.85
CA SER A 86 11.38 0.38 -1.45
C SER A 86 9.85 0.51 -1.43
N SER A 87 9.11 -0.58 -1.65
CA SER A 87 7.65 -0.56 -1.66
C SER A 87 7.07 -0.19 -0.29
N VAL A 88 7.66 -0.71 0.80
CA VAL A 88 7.27 -0.35 2.18
C VAL A 88 7.68 1.09 2.51
N ALA A 89 8.87 1.53 2.06
CA ALA A 89 9.33 2.90 2.24
C ALA A 89 8.44 3.90 1.48
N ASP A 90 8.08 3.61 0.23
CA ASP A 90 7.15 4.43 -0.57
C ASP A 90 5.76 4.52 0.06
N ALA A 91 5.23 3.39 0.54
CA ALA A 91 3.94 3.39 1.23
C ALA A 91 3.99 4.26 2.50
N ARG A 92 5.10 4.20 3.26
CA ARG A 92 5.31 5.07 4.42
C ARG A 92 5.42 6.55 4.04
N ALA A 93 6.15 6.88 2.97
CA ALA A 93 6.23 8.26 2.47
C ALA A 93 4.85 8.81 2.08
N ARG A 94 3.96 7.97 1.52
CA ARG A 94 2.57 8.36 1.22
C ARG A 94 1.76 8.64 2.48
N ILE A 95 1.99 7.94 3.59
CA ILE A 95 1.37 8.26 4.88
C ILE A 95 1.79 9.67 5.32
N GLU A 96 3.10 9.98 5.28
CA GLU A 96 3.59 11.30 5.70
C GLU A 96 3.03 12.41 4.79
N THR A 97 2.91 12.17 3.49
CA THR A 97 2.26 13.11 2.56
C THR A 97 0.79 13.33 2.93
N ALA A 98 0.04 12.27 3.18
CA ALA A 98 -1.37 12.36 3.59
C ALA A 98 -1.53 13.06 4.96
N ARG A 99 -0.57 12.87 5.87
CA ARG A 99 -0.55 13.60 7.16
C ARG A 99 -0.36 15.11 6.95
N VAL A 100 0.52 15.52 6.04
CA VAL A 100 0.68 16.93 5.67
C VAL A 100 -0.60 17.49 5.05
N GLU A 101 -1.28 16.72 4.19
CA GLU A 101 -2.58 17.10 3.62
C GLU A 101 -3.64 17.29 4.70
N MET A 102 -3.69 16.38 5.70
CA MET A 102 -4.59 16.48 6.84
C MET A 102 -4.31 17.74 7.67
N VAL A 103 -3.02 18.01 8.01
CA VAL A 103 -2.63 19.24 8.73
C VAL A 103 -3.03 20.48 7.93
N THR A 104 -2.86 20.46 6.61
CA THR A 104 -3.27 21.56 5.73
C THR A 104 -4.79 21.77 5.74
N ALA A 105 -5.57 20.67 5.70
CA ALA A 105 -7.02 20.73 5.79
C ALA A 105 -7.49 21.30 7.13
N MET A 106 -6.85 20.90 8.23
CA MET A 106 -7.12 21.45 9.57
C MET A 106 -6.77 22.93 9.66
N ALA A 107 -5.61 23.33 9.11
CA ALA A 107 -5.14 24.72 9.12
C ALA A 107 -6.06 25.66 8.32
N ASN A 108 -6.79 25.17 7.32
CA ASN A 108 -7.77 25.97 6.58
C ASN A 108 -8.95 26.44 7.45
N GLY A 109 -9.26 25.74 8.54
CA GLY A 109 -10.27 26.13 9.52
C GLY A 109 -9.79 27.14 10.56
N LEU A 110 -8.51 27.49 10.57
CA LEU A 110 -7.89 28.40 11.55
C LEU A 110 -7.61 29.79 10.94
N PRO A 111 -7.57 30.85 11.77
CA PRO A 111 -7.12 32.16 11.32
C PRO A 111 -5.70 32.12 10.77
N LYS A 112 -5.47 32.76 9.63
CA LYS A 112 -4.15 32.96 9.01
C LYS A 112 -3.70 34.39 9.29
N LEU A 113 -2.44 34.58 9.64
CA LEU A 113 -1.82 35.85 9.85
C LEU A 113 -0.58 35.97 8.97
N ASP A 114 -0.61 36.91 8.06
CA ASP A 114 0.46 37.20 7.13
C ASP A 114 1.05 38.58 7.38
N THR A 115 2.34 38.76 7.10
CA THR A 115 2.97 40.07 7.04
C THR A 115 3.39 40.39 5.64
N GLN A 116 3.15 41.61 5.22
CA GLN A 116 3.55 42.13 3.91
C GLN A 116 4.37 43.39 4.09
N VAL A 117 5.53 43.40 3.49
CA VAL A 117 6.40 44.59 3.42
C VAL A 117 6.64 44.90 1.97
N ASP A 118 6.27 46.12 1.55
CA ASP A 118 6.50 46.52 0.17
C ASP A 118 6.97 47.97 0.06
N MET A 119 7.68 48.25 -1.01
CA MET A 119 8.06 49.60 -1.45
C MET A 119 7.52 49.79 -2.86
N LEU A 120 6.72 50.82 -3.08
CA LEU A 120 6.19 51.19 -4.36
C LEU A 120 6.63 52.60 -4.73
N LYS A 121 7.34 52.76 -5.86
CA LYS A 121 7.63 54.03 -6.46
C LYS A 121 6.78 54.19 -7.72
N SER A 122 6.03 55.29 -7.78
CA SER A 122 5.12 55.53 -8.89
C SER A 122 5.14 57.01 -9.31
N ARG A 123 4.81 57.27 -10.59
CA ARG A 123 4.56 58.60 -11.10
C ARG A 123 3.09 58.71 -11.48
N SER A 124 2.46 59.78 -11.03
CA SER A 124 1.05 60.05 -11.26
C SER A 124 0.85 61.43 -11.87
N THR A 125 -0.17 61.57 -12.73
CA THR A 125 -0.63 62.85 -13.28
C THR A 125 -2.12 62.99 -12.98
N PHE A 126 -2.49 64.08 -12.29
CA PHE A 126 -3.86 64.38 -11.92
C PHE A 126 -4.19 65.80 -12.43
N GLY A 127 -4.46 65.99 -13.73
CA GLY A 127 -4.85 67.26 -14.31
C GLY A 127 -3.81 68.40 -14.16
N GLY A 128 -2.56 68.11 -13.75
CA GLY A 128 -1.45 68.99 -13.49
C GLY A 128 -0.10 68.35 -13.87
N PRO A 129 1.03 68.97 -13.52
CA PRO A 129 2.34 68.42 -13.78
C PRO A 129 2.50 67.06 -13.09
N PRO A 130 3.23 66.11 -13.69
CA PRO A 130 3.46 64.80 -13.09
C PRO A 130 4.24 64.93 -11.76
N PHE A 131 3.87 64.11 -10.77
CA PHE A 131 4.57 64.02 -9.50
C PHE A 131 4.99 62.59 -9.22
N ASP A 132 6.14 62.41 -8.60
CA ASP A 132 6.66 61.13 -8.17
C ASP A 132 6.29 60.93 -6.66
N TRP A 133 5.89 59.70 -6.35
CA TRP A 133 5.68 59.32 -4.96
C TRP A 133 6.30 57.97 -4.68
N THR A 134 6.82 57.81 -3.48
CA THR A 134 7.36 56.56 -2.99
C THR A 134 6.63 56.22 -1.68
N ARG A 135 6.08 55.02 -1.64
CA ARG A 135 5.40 54.49 -0.48
C ARG A 135 6.18 53.27 0.08
N TYR A 136 6.46 53.30 1.34
CA TYR A 136 6.96 52.17 2.11
C TYR A 136 5.82 51.75 3.02
N GLN A 137 5.44 50.50 2.99
CA GLN A 137 4.43 49.98 3.91
C GLN A 137 4.87 48.64 4.49
N ALA A 138 4.50 48.41 5.76
CA ALA A 138 4.61 47.14 6.43
C ALA A 138 3.27 46.86 7.09
N GLY A 139 2.67 45.72 6.79
CA GLY A 139 1.32 45.44 7.29
C GLY A 139 1.19 44.00 7.83
N LEU A 140 0.28 43.85 8.79
CA LEU A 140 -0.23 42.57 9.23
C LEU A 140 -1.62 42.39 8.64
N GLN A 141 -1.87 41.23 8.05
CA GLN A 141 -3.15 40.86 7.49
C GLN A 141 -3.62 39.55 8.12
N ALA A 142 -4.81 39.58 8.72
CA ALA A 142 -5.48 38.38 9.23
C ALA A 142 -6.64 37.98 8.29
N ASN A 143 -6.78 36.70 8.06
CA ASN A 143 -7.92 36.13 7.31
C ASN A 143 -8.37 34.84 7.97
N TRP A 144 -9.67 34.70 8.18
CA TRP A 144 -10.29 33.50 8.72
C TRP A 144 -11.62 33.22 8.01
N GLU A 145 -11.73 32.02 7.44
CA GLU A 145 -12.98 31.54 6.85
C GLU A 145 -13.78 30.78 7.91
N ILE A 146 -15.01 31.22 8.15
CA ILE A 146 -15.94 30.58 9.08
C ILE A 146 -16.71 29.53 8.31
N ASP A 147 -16.63 28.26 8.72
CA ASP A 147 -17.23 27.11 8.05
C ASP A 147 -18.75 27.04 8.31
N LEU A 148 -19.53 27.85 7.55
CA LEU A 148 -20.99 27.91 7.73
C LEU A 148 -21.73 26.69 7.17
N PHE A 149 -21.20 26.09 6.12
CA PHE A 149 -21.85 24.99 5.40
C PHE A 149 -21.02 23.71 5.40
N GLY A 150 -20.01 23.62 6.25
CA GLY A 150 -19.23 22.41 6.46
C GLY A 150 -18.22 22.08 5.37
N GLY A 151 -17.87 23.04 4.48
CA GLY A 151 -16.90 22.80 3.41
C GLY A 151 -15.51 22.45 3.93
N ILE A 152 -15.04 23.14 4.97
CA ILE A 152 -13.76 22.88 5.64
C ILE A 152 -13.83 21.56 6.43
N SER A 153 -14.94 21.33 7.11
CA SER A 153 -15.19 20.08 7.85
C SER A 153 -15.16 18.87 6.92
N ARG A 154 -15.79 18.96 5.73
CA ARG A 154 -15.74 17.90 4.71
C ARG A 154 -14.35 17.72 4.10
N GLN A 155 -13.60 18.83 3.94
CA GLN A 155 -12.20 18.74 3.49
C GLN A 155 -11.33 18.00 4.51
N ARG A 156 -11.56 18.23 5.79
CA ARG A 156 -10.89 17.50 6.87
C ARG A 156 -11.28 16.02 6.85
N GLU A 157 -12.57 15.69 6.76
CA GLU A 157 -13.07 14.32 6.66
C GLU A 157 -12.47 13.58 5.45
N ALA A 158 -12.38 14.23 4.29
CA ALA A 158 -11.72 13.67 3.12
C ALA A 158 -10.23 13.39 3.35
N ALA A 159 -9.53 14.30 4.03
CA ALA A 159 -8.11 14.12 4.35
C ALA A 159 -7.89 13.01 5.41
N GLU A 160 -8.79 12.86 6.38
CA GLU A 160 -8.79 11.75 7.35
C GLU A 160 -8.99 10.40 6.65
N GLY A 161 -9.97 10.28 5.74
CA GLY A 161 -10.19 9.08 4.93
C GLY A 161 -8.97 8.75 4.03
N ASN A 162 -8.37 9.76 3.40
CA ASN A 162 -7.13 9.55 2.64
C ASN A 162 -6.01 9.02 3.54
N LEU A 163 -5.78 9.62 4.72
CA LEU A 163 -4.74 9.17 5.65
C LEU A 163 -4.99 7.73 6.11
N ALA A 164 -6.22 7.37 6.49
CA ALA A 164 -6.59 6.02 6.88
C ALA A 164 -6.36 5.00 5.74
N SER A 165 -6.74 5.37 4.50
CA SER A 165 -6.45 4.55 3.31
C SER A 165 -4.95 4.31 3.12
N ARG A 166 -4.07 5.32 3.34
CA ARG A 166 -2.61 5.16 3.22
C ARG A 166 -2.03 4.27 4.31
N HIS A 167 -2.57 4.32 5.53
CA HIS A 167 -2.19 3.40 6.60
C HIS A 167 -2.51 1.95 6.22
N SER A 168 -3.73 1.67 5.77
CA SER A 168 -4.14 0.34 5.31
C SER A 168 -3.28 -0.14 4.13
N ALA A 169 -3.01 0.71 3.15
CA ALA A 169 -2.13 0.39 2.01
C ALA A 169 -0.68 0.08 2.43
N TRP A 170 -0.16 0.70 3.48
CA TRP A 170 1.15 0.37 4.01
C TRP A 170 1.18 -1.02 4.65
N HIS A 171 0.11 -1.41 5.35
CA HIS A 171 -0.03 -2.77 5.86
C HIS A 171 -0.09 -3.80 4.73
N ASP A 172 -0.84 -3.51 3.65
CA ASP A 172 -0.88 -4.37 2.46
C ASP A 172 0.52 -4.55 1.83
N ALA A 173 1.29 -3.47 1.73
CA ALA A 173 2.66 -3.53 1.22
C ALA A 173 3.56 -4.46 2.08
N ARG A 174 3.41 -4.42 3.41
CA ARG A 174 4.14 -5.30 4.34
C ARG A 174 3.74 -6.76 4.21
N VAL A 175 2.44 -7.04 4.13
CA VAL A 175 1.92 -8.40 3.92
C VAL A 175 2.38 -8.94 2.57
N SER A 176 2.29 -8.14 1.52
CA SER A 176 2.73 -8.51 0.17
C SER A 176 4.23 -8.81 0.12
N LEU A 177 5.06 -7.98 0.76
CA LEU A 177 6.50 -8.23 0.87
C LEU A 177 6.79 -9.53 1.64
N ALA A 178 6.08 -9.79 2.73
CA ALA A 178 6.26 -11.02 3.50
C ALA A 178 5.97 -12.27 2.66
N VAL A 179 4.91 -12.23 1.86
CA VAL A 179 4.55 -13.28 0.92
C VAL A 179 5.60 -13.45 -0.19
N GLU A 180 6.13 -12.35 -0.72
CA GLU A 180 7.17 -12.38 -1.76
C GLU A 180 8.46 -13.02 -1.25
N VAL A 181 8.91 -12.65 -0.06
CA VAL A 181 10.06 -13.26 0.60
C VAL A 181 9.82 -14.74 0.88
N ALA A 182 8.61 -15.09 1.36
CA ALA A 182 8.24 -16.48 1.62
C ALA A 182 8.28 -17.32 0.33
N ASN A 183 7.69 -16.83 -0.76
CA ASN A 183 7.72 -17.50 -2.05
C ASN A 183 9.15 -17.70 -2.55
N ALA A 184 9.99 -16.65 -2.51
CA ALA A 184 11.39 -16.75 -2.92
C ALA A 184 12.19 -17.76 -2.08
N TYR A 185 11.93 -17.83 -0.78
CA TYR A 185 12.54 -18.81 0.11
C TYR A 185 12.07 -20.24 -0.17
N ILE A 186 10.77 -20.44 -0.36
CA ILE A 186 10.17 -21.73 -0.70
C ILE A 186 10.70 -22.22 -2.05
N ASP A 187 10.76 -21.34 -3.06
CA ASP A 187 11.30 -21.64 -4.38
C ASP A 187 12.78 -22.08 -4.31
N PHE A 188 13.57 -21.45 -3.45
CA PHE A 188 14.94 -21.88 -3.21
C PHE A 188 15.00 -23.28 -2.57
N ARG A 189 14.21 -23.55 -1.52
CA ARG A 189 14.17 -24.88 -0.87
C ARG A 189 13.68 -25.98 -1.82
N TYR A 190 12.69 -25.68 -2.62
CA TYR A 190 12.22 -26.56 -3.69
C TYR A 190 13.33 -26.81 -4.74
N CYS A 191 14.03 -25.76 -5.15
CA CYS A 191 15.17 -25.91 -6.06
C CYS A 191 16.24 -26.84 -5.48
N GLN A 192 16.57 -26.74 -4.18
CA GLN A 192 17.50 -27.67 -3.51
C GLN A 192 17.00 -29.11 -3.54
N ALA A 193 15.67 -29.33 -3.36
CA ALA A 193 15.09 -30.66 -3.45
C ALA A 193 15.25 -31.26 -4.85
N LEU A 194 14.99 -30.47 -5.90
CA LEU A 194 15.21 -30.89 -7.29
C LEU A 194 16.70 -31.15 -7.60
N MET A 195 17.60 -30.33 -7.05
CA MET A 195 19.04 -30.51 -7.19
C MET A 195 19.50 -31.85 -6.59
N GLN A 196 19.03 -32.21 -5.39
CA GLN A 196 19.32 -33.52 -4.79
C GLN A 196 18.81 -34.70 -5.62
N ILE A 197 17.64 -34.55 -6.25
CA ILE A 197 17.08 -35.56 -7.16
C ILE A 197 18.02 -35.72 -8.38
N ALA A 198 18.46 -34.60 -8.97
CA ALA A 198 19.37 -34.59 -10.11
C ALA A 198 20.75 -35.16 -9.77
N GLU A 199 21.31 -34.85 -8.60
CA GLU A 199 22.59 -35.42 -8.12
C GLU A 199 22.54 -36.95 -8.01
N LYS A 200 21.47 -37.47 -7.41
CA LYS A 200 21.26 -38.95 -7.31
C LYS A 200 21.12 -39.58 -8.68
N ASP A 201 20.48 -38.91 -9.65
CA ASP A 201 20.36 -39.40 -11.02
C ASP A 201 21.72 -39.43 -11.72
N VAL A 202 22.53 -38.35 -11.61
CA VAL A 202 23.89 -38.33 -12.18
C VAL A 202 24.74 -39.49 -11.63
N ILE A 203 24.73 -39.71 -10.29
CA ILE A 203 25.49 -40.79 -9.67
C ILE A 203 25.05 -42.16 -10.24
N SER A 204 23.75 -42.39 -10.34
CA SER A 204 23.18 -43.64 -10.87
C SER A 204 23.54 -43.89 -12.33
N ARG A 205 23.43 -42.85 -13.19
CA ARG A 205 23.73 -42.97 -14.64
C ARG A 205 25.24 -43.06 -14.91
N ARG A 206 26.06 -42.38 -14.13
CA ARG A 206 27.54 -42.49 -14.19
C ARG A 206 27.96 -43.95 -13.98
N GLU A 207 27.39 -44.63 -12.96
CA GLU A 207 27.73 -46.00 -12.68
C GLU A 207 27.21 -46.95 -13.78
N SER A 208 26.01 -46.71 -14.29
CA SER A 208 25.47 -47.47 -15.45
C SER A 208 26.37 -47.29 -16.67
N ALA A 209 26.77 -46.08 -17.03
CA ALA A 209 27.64 -45.79 -18.17
C ALA A 209 29.02 -46.45 -18.03
N ARG A 210 29.60 -46.43 -16.83
CA ARG A 210 30.88 -47.12 -16.52
C ARG A 210 30.79 -48.64 -16.74
N LEU A 211 29.71 -49.28 -16.20
CA LEU A 211 29.52 -50.72 -16.34
C LEU A 211 29.28 -51.14 -17.78
N VAL A 212 28.47 -50.35 -18.52
CA VAL A 212 28.17 -50.63 -19.95
C VAL A 212 29.42 -50.42 -20.80
N ASP A 213 30.23 -49.42 -20.52
CA ASP A 213 31.49 -49.18 -21.26
C ASP A 213 32.49 -50.33 -21.07
N LEU A 214 32.69 -50.81 -19.83
CA LEU A 214 33.52 -51.98 -19.53
C LEU A 214 33.00 -53.23 -20.25
N ALA A 215 31.71 -53.48 -20.26
CA ALA A 215 31.10 -54.61 -20.97
C ALA A 215 31.19 -54.47 -22.48
N GLY A 216 31.14 -53.24 -23.02
CA GLY A 216 31.36 -52.92 -24.42
C GLY A 216 32.79 -53.22 -24.87
N VAL A 217 33.79 -52.80 -24.08
CA VAL A 217 35.22 -53.12 -24.33
C VAL A 217 35.44 -54.64 -24.31
N ALA A 218 34.78 -55.38 -23.46
CA ALA A 218 34.82 -56.82 -23.38
C ALA A 218 34.02 -57.55 -24.51
N GLY A 219 33.36 -56.82 -25.43
CA GLY A 219 32.55 -57.37 -26.49
C GLY A 219 31.18 -57.96 -26.02
N LEU A 220 30.81 -57.71 -24.76
CA LEU A 220 29.60 -58.26 -24.13
C LEU A 220 28.35 -57.37 -24.36
N ARG A 221 28.50 -56.16 -24.86
CA ARG A 221 27.40 -55.22 -25.16
C ARG A 221 27.57 -54.56 -26.54
N PRO A 222 26.48 -54.31 -27.27
CA PRO A 222 26.52 -53.62 -28.55
C PRO A 222 27.04 -52.16 -28.40
N PRO A 223 27.72 -51.61 -29.43
CA PRO A 223 28.11 -50.21 -29.45
C PRO A 223 26.95 -49.22 -29.24
N ALA A 224 25.72 -49.58 -29.67
CA ALA A 224 24.53 -48.77 -29.46
C ALA A 224 24.20 -48.62 -27.99
N ASP A 225 24.34 -49.67 -27.17
CA ASP A 225 24.09 -49.60 -25.71
C ASP A 225 25.13 -48.68 -25.03
N VAL A 226 26.37 -48.77 -25.46
CA VAL A 226 27.45 -47.90 -24.94
C VAL A 226 27.17 -46.43 -25.26
N ALA A 227 26.77 -46.15 -26.52
CA ALA A 227 26.41 -44.79 -26.93
C ALA A 227 25.18 -44.27 -26.15
N LEU A 228 24.16 -45.10 -25.96
CA LEU A 228 22.96 -44.71 -25.18
C LEU A 228 23.30 -44.42 -23.70
N ALA A 229 24.12 -45.27 -23.08
CA ALA A 229 24.52 -45.05 -21.68
C ALA A 229 25.33 -43.76 -21.47
N LYS A 230 26.25 -43.47 -22.42
CA LYS A 230 27.01 -42.21 -22.39
C LYS A 230 26.13 -40.99 -22.64
N ALA A 231 25.22 -41.04 -23.59
CA ALA A 231 24.25 -39.96 -23.84
C ALA A 231 23.36 -39.72 -22.61
N SER A 232 22.84 -40.81 -22.03
CA SER A 232 22.01 -40.75 -20.82
C SER A 232 22.73 -40.10 -19.63
N TYR A 233 24.03 -40.40 -19.44
CA TYR A 233 24.86 -39.77 -18.40
C TYR A 233 25.09 -38.26 -18.68
N ALA A 234 25.40 -37.90 -19.92
CA ALA A 234 25.58 -36.50 -20.31
C ALA A 234 24.31 -35.66 -20.12
N ASP A 235 23.14 -36.21 -20.46
CA ASP A 235 21.83 -35.60 -20.22
C ASP A 235 21.58 -35.33 -18.71
N ALA A 236 21.99 -36.27 -17.85
CA ALA A 236 21.86 -36.09 -16.41
C ALA A 236 22.78 -34.98 -15.87
N GLU A 237 24.03 -34.90 -16.37
CA GLU A 237 24.96 -33.83 -16.01
C GLU A 237 24.42 -32.45 -16.46
N GLU A 238 23.89 -32.35 -17.69
CA GLU A 238 23.25 -31.12 -18.17
C GLU A 238 22.10 -30.70 -17.25
N ASN A 239 21.21 -31.64 -16.93
CA ASN A 239 20.07 -31.38 -16.06
C ASN A 239 20.52 -30.89 -14.67
N LEU A 240 21.57 -31.48 -14.09
CA LEU A 240 22.13 -31.01 -12.81
C LEU A 240 22.68 -29.59 -12.92
N MET A 241 23.47 -29.28 -13.96
CA MET A 241 24.02 -27.94 -14.18
C MET A 241 22.89 -26.90 -14.34
N ARG A 242 21.86 -27.25 -15.10
CA ARG A 242 20.68 -26.39 -15.27
C ARG A 242 19.96 -26.15 -13.95
N GLN A 243 19.80 -27.18 -13.11
CA GLN A 243 19.18 -27.06 -11.80
C GLN A 243 20.01 -26.20 -10.84
N GLN A 244 21.35 -26.34 -10.86
CA GLN A 244 22.25 -25.47 -10.11
C GLN A 244 22.08 -24.00 -10.52
N GLY A 245 22.01 -23.72 -11.83
CA GLY A 245 21.76 -22.36 -12.32
C GLY A 245 20.40 -21.79 -11.92
N LEU A 246 19.36 -22.65 -11.78
CA LEU A 246 18.05 -22.23 -11.24
C LEU A 246 18.16 -21.85 -9.76
N CYS A 247 18.86 -22.63 -8.94
CA CYS A 247 19.07 -22.34 -7.53
C CYS A 247 19.87 -21.06 -7.33
N ASP A 248 20.91 -20.83 -8.14
CA ASP A 248 21.69 -19.59 -8.11
C ASP A 248 20.82 -18.38 -8.44
N ARG A 249 19.90 -18.47 -9.38
CA ARG A 249 18.93 -17.39 -9.69
C ARG A 249 17.99 -17.13 -8.52
N SER A 250 17.49 -18.16 -7.84
CA SER A 250 16.65 -17.99 -6.64
C SER A 250 17.40 -17.27 -5.52
N ILE A 251 18.70 -17.55 -5.34
CA ILE A 251 19.56 -16.81 -4.40
C ILE A 251 19.65 -15.33 -4.78
N LYS A 252 19.81 -14.99 -6.07
CA LYS A 252 19.83 -13.58 -6.51
C LYS A 252 18.51 -12.88 -6.23
N GLY A 253 17.37 -13.59 -6.33
CA GLY A 253 16.08 -13.07 -5.92
C GLY A 253 16.03 -12.71 -4.43
N LEU A 254 16.50 -13.61 -3.55
CA LEU A 254 16.59 -13.33 -2.11
C LEU A 254 17.56 -12.18 -1.79
N VAL A 255 18.70 -12.09 -2.47
CA VAL A 255 19.64 -10.97 -2.35
C VAL A 255 18.96 -9.65 -2.69
N ALA A 256 18.23 -9.59 -3.80
CA ALA A 256 17.51 -8.38 -4.23
C ALA A 256 16.42 -7.96 -3.23
N LEU A 257 15.67 -8.92 -2.70
CA LEU A 257 14.59 -8.66 -1.74
C LEU A 257 15.10 -8.22 -0.36
N THR A 258 16.21 -8.79 0.10
CA THR A 258 16.72 -8.58 1.47
C THR A 258 17.81 -7.51 1.56
N GLY A 259 18.43 -7.14 0.44
CA GLY A 259 19.60 -6.26 0.42
C GLY A 259 20.84 -6.85 1.11
N MET A 260 20.80 -8.12 1.51
CA MET A 260 21.93 -8.83 2.10
C MET A 260 22.98 -9.16 1.02
N THR A 261 24.23 -9.34 1.42
CA THR A 261 25.27 -9.82 0.49
C THR A 261 24.99 -11.29 0.11
N GLU A 262 25.35 -11.67 -1.12
CA GLU A 262 25.18 -13.06 -1.56
C GLU A 262 25.93 -14.07 -0.67
N ILE A 263 27.09 -13.68 -0.18
CA ILE A 263 27.89 -14.51 0.73
C ILE A 263 27.09 -14.80 2.01
N GLU A 264 26.46 -13.80 2.58
CA GLU A 264 25.64 -13.95 3.78
C GLU A 264 24.39 -14.80 3.52
N VAL A 265 23.69 -14.57 2.39
CA VAL A 265 22.52 -15.37 2.00
C VAL A 265 22.91 -16.84 1.85
N ARG A 266 23.99 -17.14 1.09
CA ARG A 266 24.49 -18.52 0.90
C ARG A 266 24.92 -19.16 2.22
N TYR A 267 25.63 -18.43 3.07
CA TYR A 267 26.04 -18.91 4.37
C TYR A 267 24.84 -19.35 5.21
N ARG A 268 23.81 -18.50 5.33
CA ARG A 268 22.59 -18.80 6.11
C ARG A 268 21.82 -19.99 5.54
N LEU A 269 21.61 -20.03 4.25
CA LEU A 269 20.87 -21.10 3.60
C LEU A 269 21.54 -22.48 3.75
N ASN A 270 22.86 -22.52 3.96
CA ASN A 270 23.66 -23.75 4.06
C ASN A 270 24.07 -24.11 5.50
N GLN A 271 23.77 -23.30 6.52
CA GLN A 271 24.18 -23.54 7.91
C GLN A 271 23.64 -24.83 8.52
N LYS A 272 22.48 -25.32 8.04
CA LYS A 272 21.80 -26.49 8.61
C LYS A 272 21.61 -27.55 7.54
N PRO A 273 22.57 -28.50 7.43
CA PRO A 273 22.47 -29.58 6.45
C PRO A 273 21.17 -30.37 6.53
N GLU A 274 20.61 -30.55 7.74
CA GLU A 274 19.37 -31.24 7.97
C GLU A 274 18.13 -30.55 7.35
N ARG A 275 18.22 -29.26 7.07
CA ARG A 275 17.16 -28.46 6.42
C ARG A 275 17.38 -28.28 4.92
N GLN A 276 18.51 -28.72 4.39
CA GLN A 276 18.76 -28.64 2.97
C GLN A 276 17.72 -29.53 2.24
N ALA A 277 17.12 -28.95 1.20
CA ALA A 277 16.09 -29.62 0.40
C ALA A 277 14.82 -30.04 1.16
N GLN A 278 14.58 -29.55 2.37
CA GLN A 278 13.30 -29.69 3.05
C GLN A 278 12.49 -28.42 2.89
N LEU A 279 11.27 -28.57 2.37
CA LEU A 279 10.31 -27.49 2.33
C LEU A 279 9.83 -27.17 3.76
N PRO A 280 9.63 -25.91 4.10
CA PRO A 280 9.08 -25.55 5.39
C PRO A 280 7.65 -26.09 5.51
N THR A 281 7.29 -26.57 6.70
CA THR A 281 5.92 -27.03 6.95
C THR A 281 5.12 -25.87 7.56
N PRO A 282 4.20 -25.26 6.78
CA PRO A 282 3.38 -24.18 7.31
C PRO A 282 2.42 -24.70 8.37
N PRO A 283 2.22 -23.96 9.46
CA PRO A 283 1.20 -24.32 10.44
C PRO A 283 -0.19 -24.18 9.80
N PRO A 284 -1.00 -25.23 9.85
CA PRO A 284 -2.35 -25.17 9.29
C PRO A 284 -3.24 -24.27 10.15
N PHE A 285 -4.12 -23.50 9.51
CA PHE A 285 -5.14 -22.70 10.19
C PHE A 285 -6.48 -22.81 9.46
N ARG A 286 -7.56 -22.45 10.15
CA ARG A 286 -8.91 -22.45 9.61
C ARG A 286 -9.48 -21.05 9.67
N LEU A 287 -10.14 -20.62 8.59
CA LEU A 287 -10.86 -19.36 8.57
C LEU A 287 -12.11 -19.48 9.44
N LYS A 288 -12.19 -18.68 10.52
CA LYS A 288 -13.40 -18.54 11.34
C LYS A 288 -14.15 -17.28 10.90
N GLY A 289 -15.46 -17.37 10.88
CA GLY A 289 -16.35 -16.25 10.56
C GLY A 289 -16.93 -16.31 9.16
N LEU A 290 -17.82 -15.38 8.93
CA LEU A 290 -18.45 -15.17 7.63
C LEU A 290 -17.43 -14.60 6.63
N PRO A 291 -17.55 -14.91 5.33
CA PRO A 291 -16.69 -14.33 4.32
C PRO A 291 -16.56 -12.81 4.41
N ALA A 292 -17.67 -12.10 4.65
CA ALA A 292 -17.66 -10.65 4.77
C ALA A 292 -16.76 -10.15 5.92
N GLU A 293 -16.84 -10.77 7.12
CA GLU A 293 -16.04 -10.39 8.29
C GLU A 293 -14.54 -10.64 8.06
N THR A 294 -14.20 -11.78 7.47
CA THR A 294 -12.82 -12.11 7.13
C THR A 294 -12.23 -11.16 6.10
N LEU A 295 -13.05 -10.73 5.12
CA LEU A 295 -12.60 -9.83 4.07
C LEU A 295 -12.40 -8.39 4.54
N LEU A 296 -13.23 -7.90 5.48
CA LEU A 296 -13.04 -6.56 6.08
C LEU A 296 -11.74 -6.46 6.90
N GLN A 297 -11.17 -7.59 7.31
CA GLN A 297 -9.86 -7.63 7.98
C GLN A 297 -8.68 -7.48 7.00
N ARG A 298 -8.91 -7.47 5.68
CA ARG A 298 -7.85 -7.31 4.68
C ARG A 298 -7.46 -5.85 4.53
N PRO A 299 -6.16 -5.54 4.53
CA PRO A 299 -5.70 -4.16 4.43
C PRO A 299 -6.01 -3.52 3.07
N ASP A 300 -6.03 -4.28 1.97
CA ASP A 300 -6.40 -3.78 0.65
C ASP A 300 -7.90 -3.44 0.54
N VAL A 301 -8.76 -4.22 1.19
CA VAL A 301 -10.21 -3.97 1.27
C VAL A 301 -10.48 -2.75 2.13
N ALA A 302 -9.83 -2.65 3.31
CA ALA A 302 -9.93 -1.50 4.19
C ALA A 302 -9.46 -0.22 3.48
N ALA A 303 -8.31 -0.26 2.78
CA ALA A 303 -7.83 0.88 2.01
C ALA A 303 -8.81 1.34 0.93
N ALA A 304 -9.49 0.40 0.26
CA ALA A 304 -10.49 0.70 -0.77
C ALA A 304 -11.78 1.27 -0.15
N GLU A 305 -12.18 0.82 1.03
CA GLU A 305 -13.32 1.35 1.78
C GLU A 305 -13.09 2.81 2.19
N GLU A 306 -11.92 3.11 2.78
CA GLU A 306 -11.56 4.47 3.17
C GLU A 306 -11.50 5.43 1.95
N GLN A 307 -11.15 4.94 0.76
CA GLN A 307 -11.25 5.74 -0.47
C GLN A 307 -12.70 6.06 -0.85
N VAL A 308 -13.67 5.21 -0.52
CA VAL A 308 -15.09 5.53 -0.71
C VAL A 308 -15.51 6.61 0.28
N ALA A 309 -15.06 6.54 1.54
CA ALA A 309 -15.33 7.56 2.55
C ALA A 309 -14.73 8.92 2.14
N GLU A 310 -13.47 8.93 1.69
CA GLU A 310 -12.82 10.12 1.14
C GLU A 310 -13.64 10.74 -0.01
N ALA A 311 -14.05 9.91 -0.98
CA ALA A 311 -14.81 10.37 -2.14
C ALA A 311 -16.20 10.89 -1.76
N SER A 312 -16.86 10.31 -0.75
CA SER A 312 -18.12 10.82 -0.18
C SER A 312 -17.94 12.22 0.39
N ALA A 313 -16.92 12.41 1.23
CA ALA A 313 -16.63 13.72 1.82
C ALA A 313 -16.29 14.77 0.76
N ARG A 314 -15.61 14.41 -0.33
CA ARG A 314 -15.32 15.30 -1.46
C ARG A 314 -16.56 15.82 -2.17
N ILE A 315 -17.66 15.05 -2.22
CA ILE A 315 -18.95 15.57 -2.71
C ILE A 315 -19.38 16.75 -1.85
N GLY A 316 -19.28 16.62 -0.52
CA GLY A 316 -19.64 17.71 0.41
C GLY A 316 -18.74 18.94 0.24
N VAL A 317 -17.44 18.76 -0.03
CA VAL A 317 -16.52 19.87 -0.34
C VAL A 317 -17.00 20.66 -1.58
N GLU A 318 -17.33 19.97 -2.66
CA GLU A 318 -17.78 20.62 -3.91
C GLU A 318 -19.19 21.23 -3.75
N GLU A 319 -20.07 20.55 -3.00
CA GLU A 319 -21.41 21.07 -2.70
C GLU A 319 -21.32 22.37 -1.89
N ALA A 320 -20.43 22.45 -0.88
CA ALA A 320 -20.22 23.63 -0.06
C ALA A 320 -19.79 24.88 -0.85
N LYS A 321 -19.06 24.71 -1.96
CA LYS A 321 -18.65 25.82 -2.84
C LYS A 321 -19.82 26.53 -3.51
N ARG A 322 -21.01 25.95 -3.51
CA ARG A 322 -22.26 26.54 -4.06
C ARG A 322 -22.95 27.49 -3.08
N TYR A 323 -22.57 27.45 -1.82
CA TYR A 323 -23.16 28.25 -0.73
C TYR A 323 -22.34 29.51 -0.44
N PRO A 324 -22.92 30.50 0.25
CA PRO A 324 -22.21 31.69 0.67
C PRO A 324 -21.02 31.35 1.59
N ARG A 325 -19.89 32.02 1.39
CA ARG A 325 -18.71 31.93 2.25
C ARG A 325 -18.57 33.18 3.10
N LEU A 326 -18.39 33.02 4.40
CA LEU A 326 -18.16 34.08 5.36
C LEU A 326 -16.69 34.08 5.76
N SER A 327 -16.01 35.16 5.44
CA SER A 327 -14.62 35.38 5.86
C SER A 327 -14.54 36.58 6.80
N LEU A 328 -13.75 36.46 7.84
CA LEU A 328 -13.39 37.55 8.71
C LEU A 328 -12.01 38.03 8.32
N THR A 329 -11.92 39.28 7.84
CA THR A 329 -10.66 39.86 7.39
C THR A 329 -10.30 41.05 8.24
N GLY A 330 -9.01 41.22 8.54
CA GLY A 330 -8.49 42.37 9.22
C GLY A 330 -7.10 42.73 8.73
N ASN A 331 -6.80 44.02 8.66
CA ASN A 331 -5.45 44.47 8.38
C ASN A 331 -5.06 45.69 9.24
N ILE A 332 -3.76 45.81 9.50
CA ILE A 332 -3.14 46.99 10.06
C ILE A 332 -1.91 47.29 9.19
N THR A 333 -1.89 48.45 8.56
CA THR A 333 -0.87 48.79 7.59
C THR A 333 -0.31 50.20 7.86
N PRO A 334 0.73 50.34 8.68
CA PRO A 334 1.52 51.55 8.74
C PRO A 334 2.25 51.79 7.42
N GLN A 335 2.18 53.01 6.95
CA GLN A 335 2.82 53.42 5.69
C GLN A 335 3.54 54.77 5.83
N LEU A 336 4.70 54.87 5.21
CA LEU A 336 5.45 56.09 5.02
C LEU A 336 5.41 56.46 3.56
N GLN A 337 4.87 57.61 3.20
CA GLN A 337 4.79 58.08 1.84
C GLN A 337 5.55 59.38 1.64
N THR A 338 6.43 59.40 0.65
CA THR A 338 7.16 60.56 0.22
C THR A 338 6.62 60.99 -1.14
N VAL A 339 6.21 62.25 -1.29
CA VAL A 339 5.72 62.83 -2.54
C VAL A 339 6.66 63.94 -2.95
N SER A 340 7.14 63.94 -4.18
CA SER A 340 8.00 64.97 -4.74
C SER A 340 7.38 65.53 -6.03
N GLY A 341 7.49 66.82 -6.28
CA GLY A 341 6.96 67.51 -7.45
C GLY A 341 5.54 68.08 -7.35
N MET A 342 4.92 68.06 -6.14
CA MET A 342 3.53 68.51 -5.94
C MET A 342 3.52 69.96 -5.35
N SER A 343 4.02 70.92 -6.14
CA SER A 343 4.09 72.33 -5.70
C SER A 343 2.80 73.15 -5.88
N ALA A 344 1.73 72.55 -6.45
CA ALA A 344 0.56 73.35 -6.84
C ALA A 344 -0.74 73.10 -6.08
N PHE A 345 -0.82 72.07 -5.18
CA PHE A 345 -2.09 71.67 -4.55
C PHE A 345 -2.13 71.68 -3.03
N SER A 346 -1.07 72.04 -2.36
CA SER A 346 -1.09 72.14 -0.88
C SER A 346 -0.91 73.60 -0.43
N PRO A 347 -1.89 74.20 0.24
CA PRO A 347 -1.73 75.53 0.83
C PRO A 347 -0.66 75.59 1.94
N TYR A 348 -0.12 74.45 2.35
CA TYR A 348 0.93 74.32 3.36
C TYR A 348 2.33 74.04 2.78
N ALA A 349 2.48 73.84 1.48
CA ALA A 349 3.77 73.59 0.82
C ALA A 349 4.30 74.91 0.22
N ALA A 350 4.81 75.81 1.01
CA ALA A 350 5.51 77.00 0.56
C ALA A 350 6.92 76.63 0.10
N GLY A 351 7.08 76.46 -1.25
CA GLY A 351 8.39 76.27 -1.88
C GLY A 351 8.33 75.29 -3.05
N ALA A 352 8.70 75.77 -4.24
CA ALA A 352 8.82 74.91 -5.43
C ALA A 352 9.85 73.79 -5.19
N GLY A 353 9.40 72.53 -5.26
CA GLY A 353 10.29 71.36 -5.25
C GLY A 353 10.48 70.67 -3.91
N ALA A 354 9.75 71.03 -2.86
CA ALA A 354 9.86 70.34 -1.55
C ALA A 354 9.21 68.93 -1.61
N ALA A 355 9.93 67.93 -1.21
CA ALA A 355 9.38 66.59 -0.95
C ALA A 355 8.62 66.60 0.38
N ALA A 356 7.36 66.20 0.37
CA ALA A 356 6.57 66.01 1.57
C ALA A 356 6.58 64.55 1.96
N THR A 357 6.95 64.27 3.20
CA THR A 357 6.90 62.93 3.76
C THR A 357 5.84 62.90 4.88
N TYR A 358 4.92 61.97 4.79
CA TYR A 358 3.91 61.76 5.81
C TYR A 358 3.76 60.29 6.18
N PHE A 359 3.48 60.08 7.45
CA PHE A 359 3.16 58.78 8.02
C PHE A 359 1.65 58.65 8.12
N ALA A 360 1.14 57.51 7.68
CA ALA A 360 -0.25 57.14 7.86
C ALA A 360 -0.34 55.73 8.43
N ASN A 361 -1.30 55.50 9.29
CA ASN A 361 -1.63 54.18 9.78
C ASN A 361 -3.07 53.87 9.39
N THR A 362 -3.25 52.86 8.57
CA THR A 362 -4.57 52.41 8.13
C THR A 362 -4.86 51.04 8.75
N TRP A 363 -6.10 50.86 9.16
CA TRP A 363 -6.57 49.58 9.64
C TRP A 363 -8.00 49.34 9.15
N SER A 364 -8.33 48.08 8.94
CA SER A 364 -9.70 47.64 8.66
C SER A 364 -9.94 46.30 9.33
N PHE A 365 -11.18 46.06 9.73
CA PHE A 365 -11.64 44.81 10.28
C PHE A 365 -13.11 44.62 9.94
N GLY A 366 -13.51 43.45 9.46
CA GLY A 366 -14.91 43.17 9.18
C GLY A 366 -15.19 41.83 8.54
N PRO A 367 -16.43 41.38 8.62
CA PRO A 367 -16.89 40.20 7.89
C PRO A 367 -17.10 40.51 6.40
N THR A 368 -16.74 39.56 5.56
CA THR A 368 -17.01 39.60 4.11
C THR A 368 -17.82 38.35 3.74
N LEU A 369 -19.02 38.54 3.22
CA LEU A 369 -19.87 37.46 2.71
C LEU A 369 -19.77 37.43 1.18
N THR A 370 -19.29 36.31 0.64
CA THR A 370 -19.17 36.10 -0.81
C THR A 370 -20.12 34.98 -1.23
N MET A 371 -21.01 35.25 -2.19
CA MET A 371 -21.93 34.27 -2.75
C MET A 371 -21.79 34.19 -4.26
N PRO A 372 -21.59 33.02 -4.86
CA PRO A 372 -21.60 32.87 -6.31
C PRO A 372 -23.04 32.99 -6.83
N ILE A 373 -23.28 33.97 -7.73
CA ILE A 373 -24.60 34.18 -8.33
C ILE A 373 -24.71 33.48 -9.69
N PHE A 374 -23.67 33.58 -10.49
CA PHE A 374 -23.63 32.98 -11.83
C PHE A 374 -22.21 32.57 -12.21
N ASP A 375 -22.04 31.32 -12.63
CA ASP A 375 -20.76 30.73 -13.03
C ASP A 375 -20.89 29.80 -14.27
N ALA A 376 -21.94 29.99 -15.05
CA ALA A 376 -22.24 29.17 -16.22
C ALA A 376 -22.32 27.65 -15.94
N GLY A 377 -22.68 27.26 -14.73
CA GLY A 377 -22.82 25.84 -14.33
C GLY A 377 -21.54 25.15 -13.87
N LYS A 378 -20.44 25.88 -13.71
CA LYS A 378 -19.13 25.30 -13.31
C LYS A 378 -19.23 24.49 -12.02
N ARG A 379 -19.75 25.07 -10.92
CA ARG A 379 -19.84 24.39 -9.63
C ARG A 379 -20.78 23.20 -9.63
N LEU A 380 -21.84 23.25 -10.45
CA LEU A 380 -22.74 22.10 -10.61
C LEU A 380 -21.98 20.93 -11.28
N ALA A 381 -21.20 21.23 -12.31
CA ALA A 381 -20.36 20.22 -12.98
C ALA A 381 -19.26 19.66 -12.05
N GLU A 382 -18.68 20.48 -11.16
CA GLU A 382 -17.71 20.04 -10.16
C GLU A 382 -18.35 19.06 -9.14
N VAL A 383 -19.57 19.32 -8.68
CA VAL A 383 -20.33 18.40 -7.83
C VAL A 383 -20.63 17.08 -8.56
N GLU A 384 -21.04 17.16 -9.81
CA GLU A 384 -21.32 15.96 -10.62
C GLU A 384 -20.04 15.15 -10.86
N ALA A 385 -18.92 15.79 -11.11
CA ALA A 385 -17.62 15.13 -11.21
C ALA A 385 -17.25 14.39 -9.90
N ALA A 386 -17.50 15.03 -8.74
CA ALA A 386 -17.26 14.39 -7.45
C ALA A 386 -18.16 13.17 -7.21
N ARG A 387 -19.44 13.23 -7.64
CA ARG A 387 -20.36 12.09 -7.59
C ARG A 387 -19.90 10.93 -8.47
N ILE A 388 -19.44 11.22 -9.69
CA ILE A 388 -18.87 10.21 -10.59
C ILE A 388 -17.64 9.55 -9.95
N GLN A 389 -16.78 10.32 -9.28
CA GLN A 389 -15.61 9.77 -8.57
C GLN A 389 -16.02 8.88 -7.38
N PHE A 390 -17.07 9.25 -6.65
CA PHE A 390 -17.63 8.43 -5.58
C PHE A 390 -18.14 7.07 -6.12
N GLU A 391 -18.92 7.08 -7.19
CA GLU A 391 -19.41 5.82 -7.81
C GLU A 391 -18.26 4.98 -8.37
N ALA A 392 -17.22 5.60 -8.90
CA ALA A 392 -16.01 4.91 -9.32
C ALA A 392 -15.26 4.27 -8.14
N ALA A 393 -15.13 4.98 -7.01
CA ALA A 393 -14.52 4.45 -5.79
C ALA A 393 -15.32 3.26 -5.24
N LYS A 394 -16.65 3.36 -5.18
CA LYS A 394 -17.55 2.28 -4.79
C LYS A 394 -17.42 1.04 -5.68
N THR A 395 -17.33 1.26 -6.98
CA THR A 395 -17.12 0.16 -7.95
C THR A 395 -15.76 -0.52 -7.73
N ARG A 396 -14.70 0.26 -7.45
CA ARG A 396 -13.37 -0.30 -7.12
C ARG A 396 -13.42 -1.11 -5.83
N PHE A 397 -14.04 -0.59 -4.78
CA PHE A 397 -14.23 -1.33 -3.54
C PHE A 397 -14.93 -2.68 -3.77
N GLN A 398 -16.05 -2.70 -4.48
CA GLN A 398 -16.76 -3.93 -4.83
C GLN A 398 -15.90 -4.90 -5.66
N SER A 399 -15.06 -4.38 -6.57
CA SER A 399 -14.11 -5.19 -7.34
C SER A 399 -13.03 -5.80 -6.46
N THR A 400 -12.49 -5.02 -5.51
CA THR A 400 -11.50 -5.50 -4.53
C THR A 400 -12.08 -6.60 -3.67
N VAL A 401 -13.32 -6.45 -3.17
CA VAL A 401 -14.02 -7.49 -2.40
C VAL A 401 -14.19 -8.77 -3.23
N ARG A 402 -14.65 -8.67 -4.49
CA ARG A 402 -14.77 -9.87 -5.36
C ARG A 402 -13.43 -10.55 -5.61
N THR A 403 -12.36 -9.79 -5.78
CA THR A 403 -11.01 -10.32 -5.95
C THR A 403 -10.55 -11.02 -4.68
N ALA A 404 -10.81 -10.44 -3.53
CA ALA A 404 -10.50 -11.02 -2.23
C ALA A 404 -11.22 -12.36 -1.99
N VAL A 405 -12.52 -12.45 -2.31
CA VAL A 405 -13.28 -13.72 -2.29
C VAL A 405 -12.62 -14.76 -3.18
N LYS A 406 -12.34 -14.39 -4.42
CA LYS A 406 -11.68 -15.29 -5.38
C LYS A 406 -10.35 -15.81 -4.86
N GLU A 407 -9.52 -14.96 -4.26
CA GLU A 407 -8.21 -15.36 -3.74
C GLU A 407 -8.31 -16.39 -2.63
N VAL A 408 -9.24 -16.21 -1.70
CA VAL A 408 -9.51 -17.19 -0.63
C VAL A 408 -9.99 -18.52 -1.22
N GLU A 409 -11.02 -18.48 -2.07
CA GLU A 409 -11.59 -19.69 -2.69
C GLU A 409 -10.54 -20.46 -3.51
N VAL A 410 -9.73 -19.77 -4.30
CA VAL A 410 -8.63 -20.40 -5.07
C VAL A 410 -7.59 -21.04 -4.16
N ALA A 411 -7.23 -20.37 -3.05
CA ALA A 411 -6.27 -20.92 -2.10
C ALA A 411 -6.82 -22.20 -1.41
N LEU A 412 -8.09 -22.20 -1.02
CA LEU A 412 -8.76 -23.36 -0.44
C LEU A 412 -8.83 -24.54 -1.44
N VAL A 413 -9.20 -24.29 -2.70
CA VAL A 413 -9.21 -25.33 -3.75
C VAL A 413 -7.82 -25.92 -3.94
N ARG A 414 -6.77 -25.09 -4.00
CA ARG A 414 -5.38 -25.56 -4.13
C ARG A 414 -4.96 -26.44 -2.96
N LEU A 415 -5.25 -26.01 -1.74
CA LEU A 415 -4.94 -26.77 -0.54
C LEU A 415 -5.61 -28.14 -0.56
N LYS A 416 -6.92 -28.19 -0.77
CA LYS A 416 -7.68 -29.44 -0.84
C LYS A 416 -7.13 -30.37 -1.92
N THR A 417 -6.90 -29.81 -3.12
CA THR A 417 -6.38 -30.60 -4.24
C THR A 417 -4.99 -31.16 -3.94
N ALA A 418 -4.10 -30.38 -3.31
CA ALA A 418 -2.78 -30.85 -2.92
C ALA A 418 -2.85 -31.94 -1.83
N GLU A 419 -3.72 -31.77 -0.82
CA GLU A 419 -3.94 -32.77 0.24
C GLU A 419 -4.46 -34.11 -0.30
N GLU A 420 -5.37 -34.09 -1.27
CA GLU A 420 -5.92 -35.30 -1.88
C GLU A 420 -4.91 -35.99 -2.84
N ARG A 421 -4.12 -35.22 -3.59
CA ARG A 421 -3.17 -35.76 -4.60
C ARG A 421 -1.88 -36.28 -3.96
N LEU A 422 -1.36 -35.64 -2.92
CA LEU A 422 -0.06 -35.96 -2.33
C LEU A 422 0.07 -37.43 -1.86
N PRO A 423 -0.90 -38.03 -1.13
CA PRO A 423 -0.80 -39.42 -0.72
C PRO A 423 -0.81 -40.40 -1.92
N LYS A 424 -1.61 -40.09 -2.98
CA LYS A 424 -1.66 -40.92 -4.21
C LYS A 424 -0.35 -40.85 -4.99
N THR A 425 0.23 -39.65 -5.10
CA THR A 425 1.51 -39.46 -5.77
C THR A 425 2.66 -40.13 -5.00
N ARG A 426 2.65 -40.09 -3.67
CA ARG A 426 3.63 -40.82 -2.84
C ARG A 426 3.48 -42.33 -2.95
N GLU A 427 2.26 -42.83 -3.07
CA GLU A 427 1.99 -44.26 -3.31
C GLU A 427 2.55 -44.68 -4.68
N ALA A 428 2.30 -43.91 -5.73
CA ALA A 428 2.85 -44.12 -7.07
C ALA A 428 4.39 -44.11 -7.06
N LEU A 429 5.00 -43.11 -6.38
CA LEU A 429 6.46 -43.03 -6.22
C LEU A 429 7.01 -44.31 -5.58
N LYS A 430 6.41 -44.80 -4.49
CA LYS A 430 6.80 -46.07 -3.87
C LYS A 430 6.80 -47.24 -4.85
N GLY A 431 5.78 -47.30 -5.71
CA GLY A 431 5.67 -48.33 -6.75
C GLY A 431 6.79 -48.24 -7.79
N TYR A 432 7.03 -47.03 -8.32
CA TYR A 432 8.11 -46.79 -9.28
C TYR A 432 9.51 -47.03 -8.71
N GLU A 433 9.76 -46.66 -7.42
CA GLU A 433 11.03 -46.93 -6.76
C GLU A 433 11.30 -48.44 -6.59
N LYS A 434 10.27 -49.22 -6.21
CA LYS A 434 10.38 -50.66 -6.14
C LYS A 434 10.66 -51.26 -7.52
N ASN A 435 9.94 -50.83 -8.57
CA ASN A 435 10.16 -51.27 -9.93
C ASN A 435 11.59 -50.94 -10.40
N PHE A 436 12.05 -49.70 -10.20
CA PHE A 436 13.41 -49.32 -10.56
C PHE A 436 14.46 -50.16 -9.85
N THR A 437 14.33 -50.36 -8.53
CA THR A 437 15.27 -51.19 -7.76
C THR A 437 15.31 -52.61 -8.26
N ALA A 438 14.16 -53.22 -8.53
CA ALA A 438 14.10 -54.58 -9.08
C ALA A 438 14.74 -54.66 -10.47
N THR A 439 14.43 -53.71 -11.37
CA THR A 439 15.00 -53.65 -12.72
C THR A 439 16.51 -53.42 -12.68
N ASP A 440 17.02 -52.57 -11.77
CA ASP A 440 18.47 -52.34 -11.60
C ASP A 440 19.19 -53.62 -11.12
N HIS A 441 18.60 -54.35 -10.17
CA HIS A 441 19.14 -55.67 -9.76
C HIS A 441 19.17 -56.69 -10.89
N LEU A 442 18.08 -56.85 -11.66
CA LEU A 442 18.05 -57.73 -12.83
C LEU A 442 19.07 -57.34 -13.87
N TYR A 443 19.21 -56.03 -14.14
CA TYR A 443 20.19 -55.51 -15.09
C TYR A 443 21.62 -55.82 -14.63
N ARG A 444 21.97 -55.57 -13.36
CA ARG A 444 23.29 -55.88 -12.78
C ARG A 444 23.61 -57.37 -12.77
N ALA A 445 22.59 -58.23 -12.60
CA ALA A 445 22.73 -59.67 -12.66
C ALA A 445 22.78 -60.22 -14.10
N GLY A 446 22.66 -59.37 -15.13
CA GLY A 446 22.72 -59.76 -16.53
C GLY A 446 21.41 -60.29 -17.14
N PHE A 447 20.30 -60.27 -16.37
CA PHE A 447 18.98 -60.73 -16.80
C PHE A 447 18.05 -59.64 -17.34
N GLY A 448 18.47 -58.35 -17.30
CA GLY A 448 17.72 -57.21 -17.80
C GLY A 448 18.41 -56.50 -18.96
N ASN A 449 17.68 -55.61 -19.65
CA ASN A 449 18.24 -54.77 -20.68
C ASN A 449 18.36 -53.30 -20.23
N LEU A 450 19.24 -52.53 -20.90
CA LEU A 450 19.50 -51.14 -20.60
C LEU A 450 18.28 -50.25 -20.83
N LEU A 451 17.47 -50.54 -21.86
CA LEU A 451 16.31 -49.74 -22.20
C LEU A 451 15.23 -49.80 -21.10
N GLU A 452 14.99 -50.99 -20.54
CA GLU A 452 14.06 -51.18 -19.42
C GLU A 452 14.54 -50.45 -18.16
N LEU A 453 15.85 -50.54 -17.88
CA LEU A 453 16.44 -49.81 -16.76
C LEU A 453 16.26 -48.28 -16.92
N GLU A 454 16.59 -47.72 -18.09
CA GLU A 454 16.42 -46.30 -18.37
C GLU A 454 14.95 -45.87 -18.32
N GLN A 455 14.01 -46.71 -18.76
CA GLN A 455 12.58 -46.42 -18.66
C GLN A 455 12.10 -46.39 -17.20
N ALA A 456 12.47 -47.37 -16.38
CA ALA A 456 12.12 -47.45 -14.96
C ALA A 456 12.72 -46.25 -14.19
N ARG A 457 13.97 -45.87 -14.51
CA ARG A 457 14.64 -44.70 -13.94
C ARG A 457 13.90 -43.41 -14.27
N ARG A 458 13.52 -43.19 -15.53
CA ARG A 458 12.78 -42.01 -15.99
C ARG A 458 11.45 -41.88 -15.27
N GLN A 459 10.69 -42.98 -15.13
CA GLN A 459 9.41 -42.99 -14.41
C GLN A 459 9.61 -42.61 -12.94
N THR A 460 10.63 -43.13 -12.29
CA THR A 460 10.96 -42.82 -10.89
C THR A 460 11.35 -41.36 -10.72
N LEU A 461 12.15 -40.77 -11.61
CA LEU A 461 12.55 -39.37 -11.58
C LEU A 461 11.36 -38.45 -11.76
N VAL A 462 10.47 -38.74 -12.71
CA VAL A 462 9.22 -37.98 -12.91
C VAL A 462 8.37 -38.04 -11.65
N ALA A 463 8.18 -39.22 -11.06
CA ALA A 463 7.40 -39.36 -9.83
C ALA A 463 8.00 -38.60 -8.63
N ARG A 464 9.33 -38.64 -8.44
CA ARG A 464 10.02 -37.88 -7.40
C ARG A 464 9.81 -36.37 -7.57
N ARG A 465 9.95 -35.88 -8.82
CA ARG A 465 9.71 -34.46 -9.15
C ARG A 465 8.27 -34.08 -8.85
N THR A 466 7.29 -34.88 -9.26
CA THR A 466 5.86 -34.63 -9.02
C THR A 466 5.53 -34.57 -7.53
N VAL A 467 6.17 -35.37 -6.68
CA VAL A 467 6.02 -35.26 -5.22
C VAL A 467 6.56 -33.91 -4.73
N ALA A 468 7.76 -33.52 -5.15
CA ALA A 468 8.35 -32.24 -4.77
C ALA A 468 7.51 -31.04 -5.24
N ASP A 469 6.96 -31.12 -6.47
CA ASP A 469 6.06 -30.10 -7.04
C ASP A 469 4.80 -29.92 -6.18
N LEU A 470 4.18 -31.03 -5.77
CA LEU A 470 2.98 -31.01 -4.93
C LEU A 470 3.25 -30.54 -3.49
N GLU A 471 4.40 -30.88 -2.93
CA GLU A 471 4.83 -30.39 -1.63
C GLU A 471 5.05 -28.86 -1.67
N GLN A 472 5.67 -28.35 -2.74
CA GLN A 472 5.80 -26.91 -2.96
C GLN A 472 4.42 -26.25 -3.14
N GLU A 473 3.55 -26.83 -4.00
CA GLU A 473 2.19 -26.31 -4.24
C GLU A 473 1.40 -26.19 -2.93
N GLN A 474 1.49 -27.18 -2.05
CA GLN A 474 0.83 -27.15 -0.74
C GLN A 474 1.33 -26.00 0.13
N VAL A 475 2.66 -25.81 0.22
CA VAL A 475 3.23 -24.72 1.03
C VAL A 475 2.85 -23.36 0.47
N LEU A 476 2.95 -23.17 -0.85
CA LEU A 476 2.55 -21.93 -1.52
C LEU A 476 1.05 -21.63 -1.37
N ALA A 477 0.21 -22.66 -1.36
CA ALA A 477 -1.23 -22.51 -1.15
C ALA A 477 -1.55 -22.01 0.28
N TRP A 478 -0.82 -22.48 1.31
CA TRP A 478 -0.91 -21.94 2.67
C TRP A 478 -0.47 -20.47 2.76
N VAL A 479 0.63 -20.11 2.10
CA VAL A 479 1.09 -18.71 2.02
C VAL A 479 0.05 -17.83 1.31
N ALA A 480 -0.55 -18.33 0.22
CA ALA A 480 -1.61 -17.61 -0.49
C ALA A 480 -2.86 -17.45 0.39
N LEU A 481 -3.26 -18.47 1.15
CA LEU A 481 -4.37 -18.39 2.10
C LEU A 481 -4.09 -17.39 3.23
N TYR A 482 -2.86 -17.36 3.76
CA TYR A 482 -2.44 -16.35 4.74
C TYR A 482 -2.63 -14.92 4.21
N ARG A 483 -2.16 -14.64 2.99
CA ARG A 483 -2.37 -13.35 2.33
C ARG A 483 -3.85 -13.04 2.15
N ALA A 484 -4.60 -14.01 1.62
CA ALA A 484 -6.02 -13.86 1.32
C ALA A 484 -6.88 -13.64 2.58
N ALA A 485 -6.41 -14.13 3.74
CA ALA A 485 -7.02 -13.90 5.04
C ALA A 485 -6.62 -12.54 5.69
N GLY A 486 -5.81 -11.72 5.01
CA GLY A 486 -5.41 -10.39 5.48
C GLY A 486 -4.04 -10.32 6.16
N GLY A 487 -3.31 -11.45 6.34
CA GLY A 487 -1.92 -11.41 6.81
C GLY A 487 -1.72 -11.02 8.28
N GLY A 488 -2.77 -10.99 9.11
CA GLY A 488 -2.66 -10.73 10.55
C GLY A 488 -2.29 -9.31 10.94
N TRP A 489 -2.54 -8.33 10.04
CA TRP A 489 -2.37 -6.95 10.42
C TRP A 489 -3.49 -6.54 11.39
N GLN A 490 -3.14 -5.79 12.40
CA GLN A 490 -4.08 -4.99 13.19
C GLN A 490 -3.56 -3.57 13.14
N ASP A 491 -4.48 -2.62 13.07
CA ASP A 491 -4.09 -1.23 13.28
C ASP A 491 -3.63 -1.11 14.74
N PRO A 492 -2.33 -0.93 15.03
CA PRO A 492 -1.93 -0.66 16.38
C PRO A 492 -2.50 0.72 16.71
N GLU A 493 -3.15 0.87 17.84
CA GLU A 493 -3.42 2.18 18.43
C GLU A 493 -2.06 2.91 18.60
N GLY A 494 -1.61 3.54 17.58
CA GLY A 494 -0.31 4.18 17.48
C GLY A 494 0.22 4.03 16.06
N GLY A 495 -0.07 5.02 15.22
CA GLY A 495 0.34 5.08 13.81
C GLY A 495 1.81 4.76 13.58
N ALA A 496 2.15 4.46 12.34
CA ALA A 496 3.52 4.19 11.91
C ALA A 496 4.50 5.15 12.61
N PRO A 497 5.61 4.65 13.21
CA PRO A 497 6.55 5.51 13.89
C PRO A 497 6.98 6.62 12.93
N ALA A 498 6.86 7.87 13.36
CA ALA A 498 7.24 9.02 12.56
C ALA A 498 8.65 8.81 12.00
N ILE A 499 8.85 9.11 10.73
CA ILE A 499 10.21 9.19 10.18
C ILE A 499 10.89 10.29 10.99
N PRO A 500 12.06 10.06 11.62
CA PRO A 500 12.79 11.15 12.20
C PRO A 500 13.06 12.15 11.06
N VAL A 501 12.39 13.28 11.10
CA VAL A 501 12.68 14.40 10.21
C VAL A 501 14.13 14.75 10.52
N ARG A 502 15.00 14.58 9.52
CA ARG A 502 16.37 15.05 9.62
C ARG A 502 16.25 16.53 9.92
N GLU A 503 16.63 16.95 11.11
CA GLU A 503 16.68 18.36 11.46
C GLU A 503 17.54 19.06 10.40
N ASP A 504 16.92 19.93 9.62
CA ASP A 504 17.67 20.82 8.74
C ASP A 504 18.31 21.88 9.64
N PRO A 505 19.64 21.89 9.81
CA PRO A 505 20.30 22.84 10.71
C PRO A 505 20.16 24.30 10.27
N HIS A 506 19.55 24.57 9.12
CA HIS A 506 19.33 25.89 8.56
C HIS A 506 17.85 26.36 8.62
N ASN A 507 16.92 25.54 9.16
CA ASN A 507 15.53 25.94 9.30
C ASN A 507 15.21 26.34 10.75
N PRO A 508 15.06 27.65 11.05
CA PRO A 508 14.79 28.14 12.42
C PRO A 508 13.40 27.75 12.96
N VAL A 509 12.52 27.12 12.15
CA VAL A 509 11.15 26.77 12.54
C VAL A 509 11.06 25.35 13.12
N THR A 510 12.08 24.49 12.93
CA THR A 510 12.07 23.10 13.40
C THR A 510 12.47 22.89 14.88
N GLY A 511 12.70 23.97 15.63
CA GLY A 511 13.05 23.91 17.05
C GLY A 511 11.89 23.71 18.03
N GLN A 512 10.64 23.65 17.57
CA GLN A 512 9.49 23.35 18.44
C GLN A 512 9.22 21.84 18.40
N LYS A 513 9.43 21.20 19.55
CA LYS A 513 9.11 19.79 19.75
C LYS A 513 7.63 19.55 19.53
N ALA A 514 7.33 18.50 18.77
CA ALA A 514 5.96 18.02 18.49
C ALA A 514 5.16 17.58 19.74
N GLU A 515 5.71 17.74 20.94
CA GLU A 515 5.05 17.42 22.22
C GLU A 515 4.04 18.49 22.69
N ASP A 516 4.02 19.67 22.06
CA ASP A 516 3.16 20.78 22.50
C ASP A 516 1.81 20.87 21.76
N TYR A 517 1.54 19.93 20.83
CA TYR A 517 0.24 19.82 20.16
C TYR A 517 -0.53 18.59 20.65
N LYS A 518 -1.01 18.61 21.89
CA LYS A 518 -2.19 17.84 22.29
C LYS A 518 -3.43 18.71 22.12
N PRO A 519 -4.53 18.14 21.52
CA PRO A 519 -5.78 18.86 21.33
C PRO A 519 -6.44 19.25 22.65
#